data_a27a25b513b13c0587f4d47c84fd3679
#
_entry.id   a27a25b513b13c0587f4d47c84fd3679
#
_cell.length_a   1.000
_cell.length_b   1.000
_cell.length_c   1.000
_cell.angle_alpha   90.00
_cell.angle_beta   90.00
_cell.angle_gamma   90.00
#
_symmetry.space_group_name_H-M   'P 1'
#
loop_
_entity.id
_entity.type
_entity.pdbx_description
1 polymer ?
#
loop_
_entity_poly.entity_id
_entity_poly.type
_entity_poly.pdbx_seq_one_letter_code
_entity_poly.pdbx_strand_id
1 'polypeptide(L)'
;LLTILLCSSLLCQAQKERIILGDEQTSEYFPILKGKRIAIFSNHTGMVGDKHLLDVLLENKFNVVAIFSPEHGFRGDADAGEHVSNSVDKKTGVPILSLYDGKDKKPSEASMRKFDILVIDIQDVGLRFYTYYITMCRLMDACAEYNRKVLLLDRPNPNGHYVDGPILDMKYKSGVGWLPIPIVHGMTLGELALMVNGERWLPASRVC
;
A
#
# COMPACT_ATOMS: atom_id res chain seq x y z
N LEU A 1 -14.36 -37.34 -56.75
CA LEU A 1 -15.07 -36.57 -55.72
C LEU A 1 -14.06 -36.15 -54.65
N LEU A 2 -13.59 -34.88 -54.70
CA LEU A 2 -12.57 -34.33 -53.80
C LEU A 2 -13.29 -33.66 -52.65
N THR A 3 -13.22 -34.26 -51.45
CA THR A 3 -13.82 -33.70 -50.25
C THR A 3 -12.79 -32.77 -49.59
N ILE A 4 -13.03 -31.47 -49.70
CA ILE A 4 -12.20 -30.46 -49.02
C ILE A 4 -12.68 -30.42 -47.56
N LEU A 5 -11.81 -30.90 -46.65
CA LEU A 5 -12.02 -30.79 -45.20
C LEU A 5 -11.64 -29.36 -44.79
N LEU A 6 -12.65 -28.50 -44.51
CA LEU A 6 -12.46 -27.17 -43.97
C LEU A 6 -12.15 -27.31 -42.46
N CYS A 7 -10.87 -27.31 -42.09
CA CYS A 7 -10.45 -27.18 -40.70
C CYS A 7 -10.66 -25.72 -40.27
N SER A 8 -11.79 -25.40 -39.71
CA SER A 8 -12.00 -24.16 -39.00
C SER A 8 -11.18 -24.19 -37.69
N SER A 9 -9.99 -23.63 -37.74
CA SER A 9 -9.20 -23.35 -36.55
C SER A 9 -9.95 -22.29 -35.76
N LEU A 10 -10.70 -22.73 -34.74
CA LEU A 10 -11.16 -21.87 -33.66
C LEU A 10 -9.91 -21.36 -32.93
N LEU A 11 -9.46 -20.18 -33.33
CA LEU A 11 -8.52 -19.40 -32.56
C LEU A 11 -9.25 -19.01 -31.25
N CYS A 12 -9.14 -19.86 -30.25
CA CYS A 12 -9.49 -19.51 -28.87
C CYS A 12 -8.48 -18.41 -28.45
N GLN A 13 -8.80 -17.16 -28.74
CA GLN A 13 -8.12 -16.03 -28.13
C GLN A 13 -8.51 -16.07 -26.65
N ALA A 14 -7.66 -16.69 -25.84
CA ALA A 14 -7.72 -16.49 -24.40
C ALA A 14 -7.58 -14.99 -24.16
N GLN A 15 -8.71 -14.32 -23.95
CA GLN A 15 -8.74 -12.93 -23.52
C GLN A 15 -8.03 -12.93 -22.17
N LYS A 16 -6.81 -12.40 -22.14
CA LYS A 16 -6.05 -12.25 -20.91
C LYS A 16 -6.84 -11.27 -20.05
N GLU A 17 -7.60 -11.79 -19.09
CA GLU A 17 -8.34 -10.92 -18.16
C GLU A 17 -7.34 -9.94 -17.55
N ARG A 18 -7.61 -8.66 -17.74
CA ARG A 18 -6.81 -7.59 -17.14
C ARG A 18 -7.03 -7.64 -15.63
N ILE A 19 -5.97 -7.69 -14.86
CA ILE A 19 -6.05 -7.49 -13.42
C ILE A 19 -6.49 -6.05 -13.17
N ILE A 20 -7.59 -5.89 -12.44
CA ILE A 20 -8.09 -4.60 -11.99
C ILE A 20 -7.42 -4.30 -10.65
N LEU A 21 -6.68 -3.20 -10.57
CA LEU A 21 -5.99 -2.80 -9.35
C LEU A 21 -7.00 -2.29 -8.31
N GLY A 22 -6.64 -2.38 -7.02
CA GLY A 22 -7.50 -1.89 -5.95
C GLY A 22 -7.87 -0.41 -6.09
N ASP A 23 -6.93 0.42 -6.53
CA ASP A 23 -7.13 1.85 -6.72
C ASP A 23 -7.99 2.21 -7.96
N GLU A 24 -8.14 1.30 -8.91
CA GLU A 24 -9.04 1.44 -10.05
C GLU A 24 -10.51 1.17 -9.68
N GLN A 25 -10.77 0.49 -8.56
CA GLN A 25 -12.11 0.09 -8.11
C GLN A 25 -12.81 1.24 -7.34
N THR A 26 -12.88 2.41 -7.94
CA THR A 26 -13.41 3.63 -7.29
C THR A 26 -14.85 3.49 -6.81
N SER A 27 -15.69 2.72 -7.49
CA SER A 27 -17.06 2.41 -7.06
C SER A 27 -17.15 1.73 -5.70
N GLU A 28 -16.13 0.94 -5.35
CA GLU A 28 -16.09 0.17 -4.12
C GLU A 28 -15.61 1.02 -2.93
N TYR A 29 -14.55 1.81 -3.12
CA TYR A 29 -13.95 2.52 -1.99
C TYR A 29 -14.41 3.98 -1.82
N PHE A 30 -14.89 4.67 -2.86
CA PHE A 30 -15.42 6.04 -2.73
C PHE A 30 -16.54 6.16 -1.68
N PRO A 31 -17.52 5.23 -1.61
CA PRO A 31 -18.53 5.26 -0.55
C PRO A 31 -17.94 5.18 0.86
N ILE A 32 -16.84 4.41 1.04
CA ILE A 32 -16.16 4.26 2.34
C ILE A 32 -15.49 5.57 2.76
N LEU A 33 -14.96 6.33 1.81
CA LEU A 33 -14.21 7.57 2.04
C LEU A 33 -15.11 8.80 2.22
N LYS A 34 -16.38 8.72 1.82
CA LYS A 34 -17.30 9.85 1.84
C LYS A 34 -17.43 10.46 3.24
N GLY A 35 -17.20 11.77 3.33
CA GLY A 35 -17.31 12.54 4.57
C GLY A 35 -16.18 12.30 5.59
N LYS A 36 -15.11 11.57 5.22
CA LYS A 36 -13.96 11.32 6.07
C LYS A 36 -12.83 12.29 5.80
N ARG A 37 -12.03 12.57 6.84
CA ARG A 37 -10.70 13.17 6.68
C ARG A 37 -9.75 12.04 6.32
N ILE A 38 -9.10 12.13 5.18
CA ILE A 38 -8.31 11.04 4.60
C ILE A 38 -6.83 11.37 4.73
N ALA A 39 -6.04 10.43 5.24
CA ALA A 39 -4.62 10.40 5.01
C ALA A 39 -4.31 9.34 3.94
N ILE A 40 -3.27 9.55 3.15
CA ILE A 40 -2.78 8.54 2.20
C ILE A 40 -1.35 8.13 2.54
N PHE A 41 -1.03 6.84 2.42
CA PHE A 41 0.33 6.32 2.38
C PHE A 41 0.58 5.81 0.97
N SER A 42 1.40 6.53 0.22
CA SER A 42 1.63 6.27 -1.20
C SER A 42 2.96 6.87 -1.67
N ASN A 43 3.37 6.52 -2.87
CA ASN A 43 4.49 7.12 -3.60
C ASN A 43 4.14 7.24 -5.09
N HIS A 44 5.12 7.45 -5.96
CA HIS A 44 4.94 7.57 -7.41
C HIS A 44 4.27 6.36 -8.08
N THR A 45 4.15 5.22 -7.41
CA THR A 45 3.49 4.01 -7.95
C THR A 45 1.97 4.02 -7.73
N GLY A 46 1.43 4.89 -6.87
CA GLY A 46 -0.01 4.99 -6.59
C GLY A 46 -0.79 5.66 -7.74
N MET A 47 -0.90 4.95 -8.86
CA MET A 47 -1.45 5.47 -10.11
C MET A 47 -2.75 4.78 -10.48
N VAL A 48 -3.82 5.55 -10.59
CA VAL A 48 -5.13 5.16 -11.15
C VAL A 48 -5.12 5.53 -12.63
N GLY A 49 -4.78 4.59 -13.48
CA GLY A 49 -4.50 4.88 -14.89
C GLY A 49 -3.27 5.78 -15.03
N ASP A 50 -3.45 6.97 -15.60
CA ASP A 50 -2.41 7.98 -15.82
C ASP A 50 -2.36 9.07 -14.74
N LYS A 51 -3.22 9.01 -13.71
CA LYS A 51 -3.31 9.98 -12.63
C LYS A 51 -2.92 9.38 -11.29
N HIS A 52 -2.19 10.15 -10.49
CA HIS A 52 -1.90 9.74 -9.12
C HIS A 52 -3.19 9.69 -8.28
N LEU A 53 -3.32 8.70 -7.37
CA LEU A 53 -4.47 8.55 -6.49
C LEU A 53 -4.84 9.85 -5.75
N LEU A 54 -3.86 10.61 -5.26
CA LEU A 54 -4.10 11.91 -4.63
C LEU A 54 -4.88 12.85 -5.55
N ASP A 55 -4.46 12.95 -6.80
CA ASP A 55 -5.08 13.84 -7.77
C ASP A 55 -6.52 13.39 -8.05
N VAL A 56 -6.74 12.06 -8.20
CA VAL A 56 -8.08 11.47 -8.40
C VAL A 56 -9.00 11.76 -7.22
N LEU A 57 -8.52 11.61 -5.98
CA LEU A 57 -9.32 11.91 -4.80
C LEU A 57 -9.68 13.38 -4.70
N LEU A 58 -8.75 14.29 -4.96
CA LEU A 58 -9.00 15.74 -4.93
C LEU A 58 -9.94 16.20 -6.04
N GLU A 59 -9.81 15.69 -7.26
CA GLU A 59 -10.73 15.96 -8.38
C GLU A 59 -12.18 15.54 -8.04
N ASN A 60 -12.32 14.45 -7.28
CA ASN A 60 -13.62 13.96 -6.78
C ASN A 60 -14.05 14.61 -5.45
N LYS A 61 -13.37 15.70 -5.03
CA LYS A 61 -13.71 16.52 -3.85
C LYS A 61 -13.64 15.76 -2.52
N PHE A 62 -12.81 14.74 -2.43
CA PHE A 62 -12.51 14.09 -1.17
C PHE A 62 -11.57 14.96 -0.30
N ASN A 63 -11.77 14.90 1.01
CA ASN A 63 -11.01 15.68 1.97
C ASN A 63 -9.70 14.97 2.34
N VAL A 64 -8.69 15.08 1.49
CA VAL A 64 -7.35 14.57 1.77
C VAL A 64 -6.58 15.60 2.59
N VAL A 65 -6.27 15.27 3.83
CA VAL A 65 -5.68 16.19 4.83
C VAL A 65 -4.21 15.93 5.11
N ALA A 66 -3.69 14.78 4.70
CA ALA A 66 -2.31 14.39 4.97
C ALA A 66 -1.81 13.33 3.97
N ILE A 67 -0.51 13.35 3.76
CA ILE A 67 0.24 12.33 3.02
C ILE A 67 1.29 11.77 3.96
N PHE A 68 1.44 10.45 4.02
CA PHE A 68 2.61 9.77 4.51
C PHE A 68 3.39 9.24 3.30
N SER A 69 4.65 9.60 3.21
CA SER A 69 5.53 9.19 2.11
C SER A 69 6.58 8.20 2.62
N PRO A 70 6.86 7.11 1.90
CA PRO A 70 7.98 6.25 2.19
C PRO A 70 9.31 6.92 1.80
N GLU A 71 10.41 6.20 1.96
CA GLU A 71 11.71 6.56 1.39
C GLU A 71 11.58 6.86 -0.10
N HIS A 72 12.40 7.75 -0.64
CA HIS A 72 12.39 8.26 -2.02
C HIS A 72 11.29 9.28 -2.36
N GLY A 73 10.54 9.76 -1.36
CA GLY A 73 9.58 10.83 -1.55
C GLY A 73 8.25 10.40 -2.15
N PHE A 74 7.29 11.33 -2.08
CA PHE A 74 5.91 11.05 -2.50
C PHE A 74 5.73 10.95 -4.02
N ARG A 75 6.43 11.80 -4.78
CA ARG A 75 6.37 11.79 -6.25
C ARG A 75 7.63 11.21 -6.90
N GLY A 76 8.53 10.60 -6.12
CA GLY A 76 9.76 9.98 -6.63
C GLY A 76 10.89 10.97 -6.90
N ASP A 77 10.84 12.13 -6.28
CA ASP A 77 11.76 13.27 -6.48
C ASP A 77 12.77 13.45 -5.35
N ALA A 78 12.81 12.56 -4.37
CA ALA A 78 13.76 12.59 -3.27
C ALA A 78 14.83 11.50 -3.40
N ASP A 79 16.06 11.81 -3.00
CA ASP A 79 17.17 10.85 -2.96
C ASP A 79 16.99 9.77 -1.88
N ALA A 80 17.65 8.62 -2.07
CA ALA A 80 17.61 7.52 -1.12
C ALA A 80 18.12 7.96 0.26
N GLY A 81 17.29 7.82 1.30
CA GLY A 81 17.65 8.17 2.68
C GLY A 81 17.45 9.64 3.04
N GLU A 82 16.91 10.47 2.16
CA GLU A 82 16.51 11.83 2.51
C GLU A 82 15.33 11.79 3.48
N HIS A 83 15.53 12.35 4.68
CA HIS A 83 14.48 12.50 5.67
C HIS A 83 13.46 13.52 5.17
N VAL A 84 12.30 13.05 4.72
CA VAL A 84 11.16 13.91 4.40
C VAL A 84 10.67 14.52 5.71
N SER A 85 11.20 15.69 6.05
CA SER A 85 10.65 16.54 7.11
C SER A 85 9.27 17.02 6.67
N ASN A 86 8.42 17.44 7.63
CA ASN A 86 7.13 18.02 7.34
C ASN A 86 7.20 19.02 6.18
N SER A 87 6.66 18.67 5.05
CA SER A 87 6.65 19.42 3.80
C SER A 87 5.25 19.44 3.22
N VAL A 88 5.08 19.99 2.04
CA VAL A 88 3.80 19.95 1.31
C VAL A 88 4.02 19.40 -0.08
N ASP A 89 3.05 18.67 -0.60
CA ASP A 89 3.05 18.32 -2.01
C ASP A 89 2.93 19.59 -2.86
N LYS A 90 3.94 19.90 -3.65
CA LYS A 90 4.05 21.16 -4.41
C LYS A 90 2.89 21.36 -5.40
N LYS A 91 2.30 20.27 -5.89
CA LYS A 91 1.20 20.32 -6.87
C LYS A 91 -0.13 20.62 -6.22
N THR A 92 -0.40 20.06 -5.05
CA THR A 92 -1.73 20.10 -4.43
C THR A 92 -1.79 20.91 -3.13
N GLY A 93 -0.65 21.20 -2.51
CA GLY A 93 -0.56 21.86 -1.22
C GLY A 93 -0.90 20.96 -0.03
N VAL A 94 -1.20 19.67 -0.24
CA VAL A 94 -1.52 18.74 0.85
C VAL A 94 -0.26 18.48 1.69
N PRO A 95 -0.36 18.56 3.04
CA PRO A 95 0.78 18.34 3.91
C PRO A 95 1.34 16.91 3.81
N ILE A 96 2.65 16.79 3.69
CA ILE A 96 3.38 15.53 3.84
C ILE A 96 3.87 15.46 5.28
N LEU A 97 3.39 14.47 6.03
CA LEU A 97 3.71 14.26 7.43
C LEU A 97 4.85 13.26 7.58
N SER A 98 5.68 13.48 8.59
CA SER A 98 6.74 12.53 8.92
C SER A 98 6.14 11.20 9.39
N LEU A 99 6.74 10.10 8.93
CA LEU A 99 6.42 8.75 9.40
C LEU A 99 7.01 8.45 10.78
N TYR A 100 7.95 9.29 11.26
CA TYR A 100 8.82 8.97 12.40
C TYR A 100 8.91 10.12 13.40
N ASP A 101 7.92 11.03 13.46
CA ASP A 101 7.89 12.17 14.38
C ASP A 101 7.36 11.80 15.79
N GLY A 102 6.89 10.57 15.97
CA GLY A 102 6.42 10.00 17.23
C GLY A 102 7.42 9.02 17.87
N LYS A 103 6.98 8.39 18.94
CA LYS A 103 7.75 7.32 19.61
C LYS A 103 7.77 6.05 18.77
N ASP A 104 8.79 5.21 18.96
CA ASP A 104 8.91 3.89 18.35
C ASP A 104 8.88 3.89 16.81
N LYS A 105 9.35 4.97 16.19
CA LYS A 105 9.35 5.14 14.74
C LYS A 105 7.93 5.04 14.12
N LYS A 106 6.95 5.60 14.80
CA LYS A 106 5.57 5.78 14.33
C LYS A 106 5.26 7.27 14.18
N PRO A 107 4.19 7.64 13.44
CA PRO A 107 3.69 9.00 13.46
C PRO A 107 3.24 9.45 14.86
N SER A 108 3.42 10.73 15.15
CA SER A 108 3.00 11.32 16.43
C SER A 108 1.46 11.30 16.59
N GLU A 109 1.00 11.38 17.85
CA GLU A 109 -0.43 11.54 18.15
C GLU A 109 -1.03 12.75 17.40
N ALA A 110 -0.28 13.85 17.33
CA ALA A 110 -0.73 15.05 16.61
C ALA A 110 -0.98 14.78 15.13
N SER A 111 -0.12 13.96 14.49
CA SER A 111 -0.29 13.52 13.11
C SER A 111 -1.48 12.56 12.97
N MET A 112 -1.63 11.60 13.91
CA MET A 112 -2.71 10.61 13.88
C MET A 112 -4.10 11.22 14.14
N ARG A 113 -4.21 12.33 14.85
CA ARG A 113 -5.48 13.03 15.09
C ARG A 113 -6.00 13.82 13.90
N LYS A 114 -5.19 14.04 12.86
CA LYS A 114 -5.58 14.84 11.69
C LYS A 114 -6.59 14.14 10.80
N PHE A 115 -6.64 12.82 10.76
CA PHE A 115 -7.46 12.04 9.84
C PHE A 115 -8.33 11.00 10.54
N ASP A 116 -9.29 10.45 9.83
CA ASP A 116 -10.22 9.40 10.28
C ASP A 116 -9.91 8.04 9.67
N ILE A 117 -9.38 8.05 8.43
CA ILE A 117 -9.06 6.86 7.66
C ILE A 117 -7.73 7.05 6.93
N LEU A 118 -6.89 6.01 6.97
CA LEU A 118 -5.66 5.91 6.19
C LEU A 118 -5.93 5.05 4.96
N VAL A 119 -5.67 5.60 3.78
CA VAL A 119 -5.67 4.85 2.52
C VAL A 119 -4.23 4.48 2.19
N ILE A 120 -3.97 3.19 1.98
CA ILE A 120 -2.66 2.68 1.57
C ILE A 120 -2.74 2.27 0.11
N ASP A 121 -1.91 2.86 -0.73
CA ASP A 121 -1.79 2.57 -2.15
C ASP A 121 -0.33 2.68 -2.58
N ILE A 122 0.35 1.55 -2.62
CA ILE A 122 1.78 1.48 -2.94
C ILE A 122 2.12 0.12 -3.53
N GLN A 123 3.00 0.09 -4.53
CA GLN A 123 3.49 -1.16 -5.10
C GLN A 123 4.59 -1.76 -4.22
N ASP A 124 4.34 -2.96 -3.70
CA ASP A 124 5.36 -3.82 -3.08
C ASP A 124 5.82 -4.87 -4.10
N VAL A 125 6.96 -5.50 -3.84
CA VAL A 125 7.54 -6.51 -4.74
C VAL A 125 7.63 -7.91 -4.12
N GLY A 126 7.05 -8.11 -2.93
CA GLY A 126 6.96 -9.43 -2.29
C GLY A 126 8.28 -9.95 -1.72
N LEU A 127 9.23 -9.07 -1.41
CA LEU A 127 10.53 -9.41 -0.84
C LEU A 127 10.66 -8.87 0.58
N ARG A 128 11.02 -9.72 1.53
CA ARG A 128 11.13 -9.38 2.96
C ARG A 128 12.04 -8.19 3.25
N PHE A 129 13.05 -7.93 2.44
CA PHE A 129 13.96 -6.79 2.60
C PHE A 129 13.50 -5.52 1.86
N TYR A 130 12.35 -5.56 1.14
CA TYR A 130 11.73 -4.39 0.53
C TYR A 130 10.79 -3.74 1.56
N THR A 131 11.12 -2.54 2.02
CA THR A 131 10.70 -2.05 3.35
C THR A 131 9.31 -1.43 3.44
N TYR A 132 8.56 -1.34 2.36
CA TYR A 132 7.22 -0.72 2.37
C TYR A 132 6.23 -1.44 3.29
N TYR A 133 6.28 -2.77 3.34
CA TYR A 133 5.45 -3.53 4.28
C TYR A 133 5.77 -3.20 5.75
N ILE A 134 7.03 -2.87 6.08
CA ILE A 134 7.41 -2.49 7.44
C ILE A 134 6.75 -1.17 7.83
N THR A 135 6.76 -0.21 6.91
CA THR A 135 6.08 1.08 7.10
C THR A 135 4.57 0.89 7.21
N MET A 136 3.98 0.04 6.36
CA MET A 136 2.56 -0.35 6.48
C MET A 136 2.26 -0.92 7.87
N CYS A 137 3.05 -1.87 8.37
CA CYS A 137 2.85 -2.45 9.70
C CYS A 137 2.90 -1.40 10.82
N ARG A 138 3.83 -0.45 10.76
CA ARG A 138 3.94 0.65 11.74
C ARG A 138 2.73 1.59 11.67
N LEU A 139 2.26 1.89 10.46
CA LEU A 139 1.05 2.71 10.26
C LEU A 139 -0.20 1.98 10.74
N MET A 140 -0.34 0.67 10.47
CA MET A 140 -1.45 -0.15 10.98
C MET A 140 -1.45 -0.17 12.51
N ASP A 141 -0.29 -0.36 13.13
CA ASP A 141 -0.15 -0.35 14.59
C ASP A 141 -0.53 1.02 15.20
N ALA A 142 -0.07 2.13 14.59
CA ALA A 142 -0.49 3.47 14.99
C ALA A 142 -1.99 3.70 14.77
N CYS A 143 -2.55 3.23 13.65
CA CYS A 143 -3.98 3.33 13.39
C CYS A 143 -4.81 2.57 14.43
N ALA A 144 -4.37 1.38 14.85
CA ALA A 144 -5.02 0.61 15.91
C ALA A 144 -4.95 1.35 17.26
N GLU A 145 -3.79 1.91 17.62
CA GLU A 145 -3.57 2.68 18.84
C GLU A 145 -4.50 3.90 18.93
N TYR A 146 -4.65 4.64 17.83
CA TYR A 146 -5.45 5.86 17.77
C TYR A 146 -6.86 5.67 17.22
N ASN A 147 -7.34 4.43 17.07
CA ASN A 147 -8.65 4.09 16.53
C ASN A 147 -8.93 4.74 15.16
N ARG A 148 -7.97 4.61 14.24
CA ARG A 148 -8.11 5.03 12.85
C ARG A 148 -8.36 3.82 11.96
N LYS A 149 -9.24 3.97 10.96
CA LYS A 149 -9.49 2.92 9.99
C LYS A 149 -8.35 2.86 8.98
N VAL A 150 -8.09 1.67 8.47
CA VAL A 150 -7.15 1.44 7.36
C VAL A 150 -7.93 0.87 6.19
N LEU A 151 -7.71 1.42 5.01
CA LEU A 151 -8.17 0.90 3.73
C LEU A 151 -6.94 0.68 2.84
N LEU A 152 -6.71 -0.55 2.45
CA LEU A 152 -5.61 -0.89 1.57
C LEU A 152 -6.16 -1.15 0.17
N LEU A 153 -5.69 -0.41 -0.82
CA LEU A 153 -5.98 -0.58 -2.24
C LEU A 153 -4.89 -1.51 -2.81
N ASP A 154 -5.22 -2.80 -2.84
CA ASP A 154 -4.23 -3.84 -3.09
C ASP A 154 -3.74 -3.87 -4.53
N ARG A 155 -2.48 -4.30 -4.70
CA ARG A 155 -1.79 -4.43 -5.98
C ARG A 155 -1.18 -5.82 -6.11
N PRO A 156 -1.14 -6.38 -7.32
CA PRO A 156 -0.53 -7.70 -7.53
C PRO A 156 0.95 -7.68 -7.15
N ASN A 157 1.39 -8.77 -6.51
CA ASN A 157 2.79 -9.00 -6.23
C ASN A 157 3.46 -9.60 -7.48
N PRO A 158 4.49 -8.94 -8.05
CA PRO A 158 5.19 -9.47 -9.24
C PRO A 158 5.89 -10.81 -8.94
N ASN A 159 6.23 -11.10 -7.68
CA ASN A 159 6.78 -12.36 -7.22
C ASN A 159 5.74 -13.25 -6.51
N GLY A 160 4.44 -13.02 -6.73
CA GLY A 160 3.35 -13.75 -6.08
C GLY A 160 3.18 -15.21 -6.50
N HIS A 161 3.93 -15.66 -7.50
CA HIS A 161 3.80 -17.02 -8.05
C HIS A 161 4.67 -18.07 -7.35
N TYR A 162 5.50 -17.68 -6.37
CA TYR A 162 6.34 -18.60 -5.61
C TYR A 162 6.68 -18.07 -4.22
N VAL A 163 7.12 -18.99 -3.35
CA VAL A 163 7.65 -18.70 -2.02
C VAL A 163 9.04 -19.30 -1.94
N ASP A 164 10.04 -18.54 -1.45
CA ASP A 164 11.41 -18.99 -1.38
C ASP A 164 12.21 -18.34 -0.24
N GLY A 165 13.29 -19.02 0.13
CA GLY A 165 14.21 -18.60 1.19
C GLY A 165 13.69 -18.89 2.59
N PRO A 166 14.59 -18.82 3.60
CA PRO A 166 14.24 -19.13 4.97
C PRO A 166 13.31 -18.11 5.61
N ILE A 167 12.44 -18.58 6.49
CA ILE A 167 11.68 -17.72 7.41
C ILE A 167 12.68 -16.97 8.32
N LEU A 168 12.41 -15.68 8.57
CA LEU A 168 13.24 -14.87 9.45
C LEU A 168 13.20 -15.42 10.88
N ASP A 169 14.36 -15.78 11.42
CA ASP A 169 14.52 -15.95 12.86
C ASP A 169 14.44 -14.56 13.52
N MET A 170 13.44 -14.36 14.38
CA MET A 170 13.11 -13.05 14.96
C MET A 170 14.21 -12.47 15.85
N LYS A 171 15.22 -13.25 16.24
CA LYS A 171 16.43 -12.72 16.93
C LYS A 171 17.24 -11.80 16.01
N TYR A 172 17.05 -11.90 14.67
CA TYR A 172 17.67 -11.05 13.65
C TYR A 172 16.73 -9.95 13.13
N LYS A 173 15.63 -9.67 13.84
CA LYS A 173 14.70 -8.60 13.47
C LYS A 173 15.46 -7.28 13.29
N SER A 174 15.20 -6.59 12.16
CA SER A 174 15.90 -5.37 11.79
C SER A 174 15.03 -4.45 10.94
N GLY A 175 15.60 -3.34 10.47
CA GLY A 175 14.93 -2.42 9.52
C GLY A 175 14.69 -3.00 8.13
N VAL A 176 15.34 -4.11 7.79
CA VAL A 176 15.18 -4.82 6.50
C VAL A 176 14.67 -6.25 6.66
N GLY A 177 14.19 -6.59 7.85
CA GLY A 177 13.59 -7.89 8.18
C GLY A 177 12.76 -7.76 9.45
N TRP A 178 11.45 -7.58 9.31
CA TRP A 178 10.58 -7.20 10.43
C TRP A 178 9.64 -8.32 10.89
N LEU A 179 9.20 -9.19 9.98
CA LEU A 179 8.21 -10.24 10.21
C LEU A 179 8.82 -11.63 10.04
N PRO A 180 8.27 -12.66 10.70
CA PRO A 180 8.69 -14.06 10.54
C PRO A 180 8.16 -14.65 9.22
N ILE A 181 8.58 -14.08 8.10
CA ILE A 181 8.17 -14.49 6.75
C ILE A 181 9.39 -14.91 5.92
N PRO A 182 9.22 -15.71 4.85
CA PRO A 182 10.28 -16.06 3.91
C PRO A 182 10.89 -14.84 3.22
N ILE A 183 12.02 -15.00 2.53
CA ILE A 183 12.64 -13.93 1.74
C ILE A 183 11.68 -13.50 0.63
N VAL A 184 11.15 -14.46 -0.15
CA VAL A 184 10.07 -14.24 -1.11
C VAL A 184 8.80 -14.83 -0.48
N HIS A 185 7.86 -13.98 -0.12
CA HIS A 185 6.72 -14.42 0.69
C HIS A 185 5.45 -14.76 -0.13
N GLY A 186 5.43 -14.46 -1.42
CA GLY A 186 4.35 -14.85 -2.32
C GLY A 186 3.02 -14.12 -2.13
N MET A 187 2.90 -13.24 -1.13
CA MET A 187 1.66 -12.53 -0.80
C MET A 187 1.61 -11.15 -1.44
N THR A 188 0.40 -10.65 -1.74
CA THR A 188 0.18 -9.22 -1.97
C THR A 188 0.36 -8.43 -0.67
N LEU A 189 0.42 -7.11 -0.76
CA LEU A 189 0.51 -6.26 0.44
C LEU A 189 -0.76 -6.37 1.29
N GLY A 190 -1.92 -6.51 0.65
CA GLY A 190 -3.21 -6.72 1.32
C GLY A 190 -3.29 -8.05 2.04
N GLU A 191 -2.88 -9.14 1.41
CA GLU A 191 -2.79 -10.47 2.04
C GLU A 191 -1.84 -10.47 3.24
N LEU A 192 -0.68 -9.81 3.10
CA LEU A 192 0.27 -9.66 4.19
C LEU A 192 -0.32 -8.83 5.35
N ALA A 193 -1.05 -7.75 5.06
CA ALA A 193 -1.73 -6.95 6.08
C ALA A 193 -2.78 -7.76 6.85
N LEU A 194 -3.58 -8.56 6.15
CA LEU A 194 -4.56 -9.47 6.77
C LEU A 194 -3.88 -10.52 7.65
N MET A 195 -2.79 -11.12 7.19
CA MET A 195 -2.00 -12.07 7.97
C MET A 195 -1.44 -11.43 9.24
N VAL A 196 -0.77 -10.28 9.12
CA VAL A 196 -0.20 -9.54 10.26
C VAL A 196 -1.26 -9.21 11.32
N ASN A 197 -2.43 -8.80 10.88
CA ASN A 197 -3.57 -8.48 11.76
C ASN A 197 -4.15 -9.75 12.41
N GLY A 198 -4.38 -10.81 11.62
CA GLY A 198 -4.94 -12.08 12.08
C GLY A 198 -4.02 -12.80 13.08
N GLU A 199 -2.72 -12.83 12.81
CA GLU A 199 -1.70 -13.44 13.66
C GLU A 199 -1.31 -12.56 14.86
N ARG A 200 -1.86 -11.36 14.96
CA ARG A 200 -1.60 -10.38 16.04
C ARG A 200 -0.10 -10.04 16.20
N TRP A 201 0.58 -9.88 15.09
CA TRP A 201 2.02 -9.57 15.08
C TRP A 201 2.33 -8.09 15.40
N LEU A 202 1.30 -7.25 15.50
CA LEU A 202 1.45 -5.84 15.88
C LEU A 202 1.34 -5.67 17.40
N PRO A 203 2.16 -4.75 18.01
CA PRO A 203 2.15 -4.48 19.45
C PRO A 203 0.79 -4.00 19.98
N ALA A 204 0.11 -3.12 19.26
CA ALA A 204 -1.23 -2.70 19.61
C ALA A 204 -2.23 -3.80 19.24
N SER A 205 -2.38 -4.83 20.02
CA SER A 205 -3.22 -6.03 19.80
C SER A 205 -4.72 -5.76 19.58
N ARG A 206 -5.02 -4.68 18.86
CA ARG A 206 -6.37 -4.28 18.44
C ARG A 206 -6.49 -4.51 16.94
N VAL A 207 -7.54 -5.22 16.57
CA VAL A 207 -7.91 -5.42 15.16
C VAL A 207 -8.25 -4.05 14.55
N CYS A 208 -7.56 -3.68 13.48
CA CYS A 208 -7.88 -2.50 12.67
C CYS A 208 -9.10 -2.76 11.79
#